data_395c721f52b4d1f4a666e281c457c885
#
_entry.id   395c721f52b4d1f4a666e281c457c885
#
_cell.length_a   1.000
_cell.length_b   1.000
_cell.length_c   1.000
_cell.angle_alpha   90.00
_cell.angle_beta   90.00
_cell.angle_gamma   90.00
#
_symmetry.space_group_name_H-M   'P 1'
#
loop_
_entity.id
_entity.type
_entity.pdbx_description
1 polymer ?
#
loop_
_entity_poly.entity_id
_entity_poly.type
_entity_poly.pdbx_seq_one_letter_code
_entity_poly.pdbx_strand_id
1 'polypeptide(L)'
;MVKTMTIATIDIGGTGIKFASLTPDGKILNKTSIPTPESLEDLLAWLDQCLSEQDYSGIAMSVPGAVNQETGVIDGFSAVPYIHGFSWYEVLSSYQIPVHLENDANCVGLSELLAHPELENAACVVIGTGIGGAMIINGRLHRGRHGLGGEFGYMTTLAPAEKLNNWSQLASTGNMVRYVIEKSGQTDWDGRKIYQEAEAGNALCQEAIERMNRNLAQGLLNIQYLIDPDVISLGGSISQNPDFIQGVRKAVDDFVDTYEEYTVAPVIQACTYHADANLYGALVNWLQEENQW
;
A
#
# COMPACT_ATOMS: atom_id res chain seq x y z
N MET A 1 13.82 -36.34 1.20
CA MET A 1 14.08 -34.90 1.38
C MET A 1 12.75 -34.25 1.68
N VAL A 2 12.65 -33.48 2.75
CA VAL A 2 11.44 -32.68 3.00
C VAL A 2 11.40 -31.62 1.90
N LYS A 3 10.36 -31.61 1.07
CA LYS A 3 10.17 -30.61 0.02
C LYS A 3 9.99 -29.25 0.73
N THR A 4 10.88 -28.31 0.50
CA THR A 4 10.77 -26.96 1.07
C THR A 4 9.52 -26.31 0.50
N MET A 5 8.62 -25.82 1.36
CA MET A 5 7.45 -25.06 0.94
C MET A 5 7.92 -23.81 0.19
N THR A 6 7.41 -23.60 -1.00
CA THR A 6 7.70 -22.40 -1.82
C THR A 6 6.40 -21.83 -2.35
N ILE A 7 6.20 -20.55 -2.17
CA ILE A 7 5.02 -19.81 -2.61
C ILE A 7 5.40 -18.93 -3.79
N ALA A 8 4.62 -19.02 -4.86
CA ALA A 8 4.68 -18.10 -5.98
C ALA A 8 3.98 -16.80 -5.57
N THR A 9 4.71 -15.71 -5.46
CA THR A 9 4.15 -14.40 -5.11
C THR A 9 4.18 -13.48 -6.32
N ILE A 10 3.07 -12.80 -6.57
CA ILE A 10 2.84 -11.98 -7.77
C ILE A 10 2.35 -10.60 -7.30
N ASP A 11 2.95 -9.53 -7.83
CA ASP A 11 2.52 -8.15 -7.62
C ASP A 11 2.11 -7.55 -8.96
N ILE A 12 0.82 -7.37 -9.20
CA ILE A 12 0.28 -6.76 -10.42
C ILE A 12 0.13 -5.26 -10.22
N GLY A 13 1.01 -4.49 -10.83
CA GLY A 13 0.97 -3.03 -10.81
C GLY A 13 0.67 -2.42 -12.18
N GLY A 14 0.30 -1.14 -12.21
CA GLY A 14 -0.06 -0.44 -13.45
C GLY A 14 1.10 -0.19 -14.41
N THR A 15 2.35 -0.21 -13.94
CA THR A 15 3.56 0.02 -14.76
C THR A 15 4.44 -1.21 -14.91
N GLY A 16 4.29 -2.19 -14.03
CA GLY A 16 5.09 -3.40 -14.04
C GLY A 16 4.49 -4.46 -13.14
N ILE A 17 4.79 -5.70 -13.48
CA ILE A 17 4.41 -6.89 -12.72
C ILE A 17 5.67 -7.56 -12.21
N LYS A 18 5.63 -7.95 -10.94
CA LYS A 18 6.72 -8.70 -10.31
C LYS A 18 6.25 -10.10 -9.98
N PHE A 19 7.17 -11.03 -10.09
CA PHE A 19 7.02 -12.41 -9.63
C PHE A 19 8.18 -12.77 -8.74
N ALA A 20 7.93 -13.45 -7.64
CA ALA A 20 8.99 -14.01 -6.82
C ALA A 20 8.61 -15.39 -6.27
N SER A 21 9.60 -16.23 -6.08
CA SER A 21 9.49 -17.50 -5.34
C SER A 21 9.96 -17.24 -3.92
N LEU A 22 9.07 -17.33 -2.93
CA LEU A 22 9.40 -17.09 -1.53
C LEU A 22 9.21 -18.35 -0.67
N THR A 23 10.08 -18.48 0.33
CA THR A 23 9.84 -19.42 1.44
C THR A 23 8.90 -18.78 2.47
N PRO A 24 8.27 -19.57 3.37
CA PRO A 24 7.36 -19.03 4.40
C PRO A 24 8.00 -17.99 5.32
N ASP A 25 9.31 -18.06 5.54
CA ASP A 25 10.08 -17.09 6.33
C ASP A 25 10.49 -15.83 5.53
N GLY A 26 9.98 -15.69 4.30
CA GLY A 26 10.19 -14.50 3.47
C GLY A 26 11.51 -14.48 2.68
N LYS A 27 12.26 -15.59 2.61
CA LYS A 27 13.47 -15.63 1.80
C LYS A 27 13.12 -15.71 0.31
N ILE A 28 13.57 -14.74 -0.47
CA ILE A 28 13.46 -14.75 -1.94
C ILE A 28 14.45 -15.79 -2.52
N LEU A 29 13.93 -16.77 -3.24
CA LEU A 29 14.69 -17.78 -3.97
C LEU A 29 14.94 -17.34 -5.42
N ASN A 30 13.92 -16.75 -6.06
CA ASN A 30 13.99 -16.20 -7.40
C ASN A 30 13.09 -14.98 -7.48
N LYS A 31 13.44 -14.01 -8.34
CA LYS A 31 12.61 -12.81 -8.59
C LYS A 31 12.80 -12.33 -10.02
N THR A 32 11.70 -12.03 -10.68
CA THR A 32 11.69 -11.44 -12.02
C THR A 32 10.60 -10.39 -12.14
N SER A 33 10.65 -9.57 -13.18
CA SER A 33 9.64 -8.56 -13.46
C SER A 33 9.56 -8.24 -14.93
N ILE A 34 8.37 -7.80 -15.36
CA ILE A 34 8.13 -7.29 -16.71
C ILE A 34 7.34 -5.98 -16.64
N PRO A 35 7.39 -5.13 -17.66
CA PRO A 35 6.38 -4.08 -17.85
C PRO A 35 4.98 -4.71 -17.88
N THR A 36 3.99 -4.00 -17.36
CA THR A 36 2.61 -4.50 -17.36
C THR A 36 2.15 -4.78 -18.79
N PRO A 37 1.78 -6.03 -19.14
CA PRO A 37 1.30 -6.37 -20.48
C PRO A 37 0.04 -5.61 -20.85
N GLU A 38 -0.22 -5.48 -22.15
CA GLU A 38 -1.42 -4.79 -22.64
C GLU A 38 -2.67 -5.67 -22.64
N SER A 39 -2.51 -7.00 -22.45
CA SER A 39 -3.61 -7.96 -22.47
C SER A 39 -3.53 -9.01 -21.37
N LEU A 40 -4.68 -9.60 -21.01
CA LEU A 40 -4.76 -10.73 -20.11
C LEU A 40 -4.03 -11.95 -20.68
N GLU A 41 -4.10 -12.18 -21.97
CA GLU A 41 -3.46 -13.33 -22.65
C GLU A 41 -1.94 -13.30 -22.45
N ASP A 42 -1.32 -12.13 -22.68
CA ASP A 42 0.13 -11.97 -22.51
C ASP A 42 0.54 -12.10 -21.03
N LEU A 43 -0.30 -11.58 -20.12
CA LEU A 43 -0.08 -11.75 -18.69
C LEU A 43 -0.11 -13.23 -18.30
N LEU A 44 -1.13 -13.97 -18.71
CA LEU A 44 -1.26 -15.38 -18.39
C LEU A 44 -0.14 -16.23 -19.01
N ALA A 45 0.27 -15.91 -20.24
CA ALA A 45 1.41 -16.59 -20.88
C ALA A 45 2.71 -16.41 -20.10
N TRP A 46 2.96 -15.20 -19.57
CA TRP A 46 4.13 -14.96 -18.74
C TRP A 46 4.03 -15.63 -17.37
N LEU A 47 2.85 -15.60 -16.72
CA LEU A 47 2.63 -16.31 -15.46
C LEU A 47 2.83 -17.82 -15.59
N ASP A 48 2.36 -18.42 -16.69
CA ASP A 48 2.56 -19.83 -16.99
C ASP A 48 4.05 -20.19 -17.09
N GLN A 49 4.84 -19.36 -17.75
CA GLN A 49 6.31 -19.53 -17.78
C GLN A 49 6.91 -19.50 -16.37
N CYS A 50 6.57 -18.51 -15.55
CA CYS A 50 7.08 -18.40 -14.18
C CYS A 50 6.65 -19.56 -13.29
N LEU A 51 5.38 -19.98 -13.40
CA LEU A 51 4.81 -21.04 -12.57
C LEU A 51 5.26 -22.44 -12.98
N SER A 52 5.75 -22.62 -14.22
CA SER A 52 6.28 -23.89 -14.70
C SER A 52 7.75 -24.15 -14.31
N GLU A 53 8.46 -23.14 -13.77
CA GLU A 53 9.90 -23.29 -13.42
C GLU A 53 10.13 -24.31 -12.29
N GLN A 54 9.20 -24.45 -11.37
CA GLN A 54 9.30 -25.38 -10.24
C GLN A 54 7.90 -25.70 -9.67
N ASP A 55 7.84 -26.67 -8.76
CA ASP A 55 6.63 -26.97 -8.01
C ASP A 55 6.42 -25.96 -6.88
N TYR A 56 5.30 -25.28 -6.89
CA TYR A 56 4.87 -24.38 -5.84
C TYR A 56 3.86 -25.04 -4.91
N SER A 57 3.81 -24.58 -3.65
CA SER A 57 2.82 -24.99 -2.67
C SER A 57 1.57 -24.11 -2.70
N GLY A 58 1.65 -22.95 -3.33
CA GLY A 58 0.55 -22.02 -3.48
C GLY A 58 0.91 -20.80 -4.32
N ILE A 59 -0.13 -20.04 -4.70
CA ILE A 59 -0.03 -18.78 -5.43
C ILE A 59 -0.62 -17.67 -4.56
N ALA A 60 0.15 -16.62 -4.36
CA ALA A 60 -0.22 -15.43 -3.60
C ALA A 60 -0.14 -14.18 -4.49
N MET A 61 -1.21 -13.41 -4.58
CA MET A 61 -1.27 -12.28 -5.49
C MET A 61 -1.60 -10.98 -4.77
N SER A 62 -0.82 -9.94 -5.04
CA SER A 62 -1.14 -8.55 -4.76
C SER A 62 -1.71 -7.93 -6.03
N VAL A 63 -2.90 -7.35 -5.93
CA VAL A 63 -3.64 -6.82 -7.10
C VAL A 63 -4.25 -5.46 -6.79
N PRO A 64 -4.33 -4.56 -7.78
CA PRO A 64 -5.06 -3.30 -7.61
C PRO A 64 -6.57 -3.54 -7.73
N GLY A 65 -7.35 -2.95 -6.84
CA GLY A 65 -8.82 -3.07 -6.78
C GLY A 65 -9.30 -3.83 -5.55
N ALA A 66 -10.62 -3.91 -5.40
CA ALA A 66 -11.25 -4.61 -4.28
C ALA A 66 -11.37 -6.11 -4.58
N VAL A 67 -10.82 -6.95 -3.72
CA VAL A 67 -10.85 -8.41 -3.91
C VAL A 67 -12.02 -9.00 -3.16
N ASN A 68 -12.87 -9.73 -3.87
CA ASN A 68 -13.88 -10.59 -3.27
C ASN A 68 -13.21 -11.92 -2.88
N GLN A 69 -13.00 -12.14 -1.60
CA GLN A 69 -12.27 -13.30 -1.07
C GLN A 69 -12.99 -14.64 -1.30
N GLU A 70 -14.31 -14.63 -1.49
CA GLU A 70 -15.09 -15.86 -1.73
C GLU A 70 -15.00 -16.32 -3.19
N THR A 71 -14.97 -15.37 -4.12
CA THR A 71 -15.05 -15.66 -5.56
C THR A 71 -13.74 -15.46 -6.31
N GLY A 72 -12.76 -14.76 -5.72
CA GLY A 72 -11.52 -14.39 -6.40
C GLY A 72 -11.72 -13.35 -7.51
N VAL A 73 -12.86 -12.64 -7.51
CA VAL A 73 -13.14 -11.55 -8.45
C VAL A 73 -12.52 -10.26 -7.92
N ILE A 74 -11.88 -9.51 -8.81
CA ILE A 74 -11.39 -8.18 -8.53
C ILE A 74 -12.42 -7.17 -9.03
N ASP A 75 -13.00 -6.42 -8.09
CA ASP A 75 -13.99 -5.38 -8.36
C ASP A 75 -13.34 -3.98 -8.45
N GLY A 76 -14.09 -3.01 -9.01
CA GLY A 76 -13.67 -1.63 -9.13
C GLY A 76 -12.91 -1.32 -10.42
N PHE A 77 -12.06 -0.30 -10.38
CA PHE A 77 -11.26 0.19 -11.50
C PHE A 77 -9.80 0.33 -11.09
N SER A 78 -8.90 -0.02 -12.00
CA SER A 78 -7.47 0.15 -11.80
C SER A 78 -6.76 0.54 -13.10
N ALA A 79 -5.45 0.75 -13.00
CA ALA A 79 -4.60 0.97 -14.17
C ALA A 79 -4.43 -0.29 -15.04
N VAL A 80 -4.94 -1.44 -14.60
CA VAL A 80 -4.89 -2.73 -15.32
C VAL A 80 -6.33 -3.25 -15.51
N PRO A 81 -7.11 -2.68 -16.44
CA PRO A 81 -8.55 -2.93 -16.52
C PRO A 81 -8.93 -4.37 -16.89
N TYR A 82 -8.06 -5.09 -17.56
CA TYR A 82 -8.31 -6.45 -18.04
C TYR A 82 -8.21 -7.54 -16.95
N ILE A 83 -7.84 -7.19 -15.71
CA ILE A 83 -7.80 -8.18 -14.60
C ILE A 83 -9.10 -8.25 -13.80
N HIS A 84 -10.08 -7.42 -14.11
CA HIS A 84 -11.33 -7.26 -13.36
C HIS A 84 -12.49 -8.10 -13.94
N GLY A 85 -13.48 -8.42 -13.10
CA GLY A 85 -14.78 -8.94 -13.51
C GLY A 85 -14.86 -10.44 -13.78
N PHE A 86 -13.82 -11.20 -13.46
CA PHE A 86 -13.81 -12.67 -13.54
C PHE A 86 -13.08 -13.27 -12.33
N SER A 87 -13.26 -14.58 -12.11
CA SER A 87 -12.63 -15.30 -11.00
C SER A 87 -11.19 -15.70 -11.32
N TRP A 88 -10.24 -15.15 -10.60
CA TRP A 88 -8.84 -15.58 -10.65
C TRP A 88 -8.64 -16.99 -10.10
N TYR A 89 -9.51 -17.45 -9.19
CA TYR A 89 -9.50 -18.83 -8.71
C TYR A 89 -9.80 -19.81 -9.82
N GLU A 90 -10.77 -19.49 -10.70
CA GLU A 90 -11.09 -20.33 -11.87
C GLU A 90 -9.95 -20.30 -12.91
N VAL A 91 -9.40 -19.13 -13.21
CA VAL A 91 -8.29 -18.95 -14.17
C VAL A 91 -7.07 -19.76 -13.77
N LEU A 92 -6.72 -19.78 -12.48
CA LEU A 92 -5.53 -20.47 -11.98
C LEU A 92 -5.82 -21.90 -11.47
N SER A 93 -7.04 -22.39 -11.63
CA SER A 93 -7.45 -23.71 -11.12
C SER A 93 -6.67 -24.90 -11.70
N SER A 94 -6.12 -24.75 -12.91
CA SER A 94 -5.32 -25.78 -13.57
C SER A 94 -4.04 -26.15 -12.81
N TYR A 95 -3.52 -25.25 -11.96
CA TYR A 95 -2.32 -25.52 -11.15
C TYR A 95 -2.60 -26.43 -9.93
N GLN A 96 -3.86 -26.62 -9.54
CA GLN A 96 -4.30 -27.49 -8.44
C GLN A 96 -3.60 -27.21 -7.09
N ILE A 97 -3.26 -25.96 -6.83
CA ILE A 97 -2.68 -25.46 -5.58
C ILE A 97 -3.50 -24.27 -5.06
N PRO A 98 -3.49 -23.99 -3.74
CA PRO A 98 -4.22 -22.86 -3.18
C PRO A 98 -3.80 -21.52 -3.79
N VAL A 99 -4.79 -20.69 -4.13
CA VAL A 99 -4.61 -19.35 -4.68
C VAL A 99 -5.29 -18.33 -3.77
N HIS A 100 -4.56 -17.31 -3.33
CA HIS A 100 -5.11 -16.21 -2.55
C HIS A 100 -4.70 -14.88 -3.16
N LEU A 101 -5.68 -13.97 -3.23
CA LEU A 101 -5.49 -12.62 -3.72
C LEU A 101 -5.74 -11.63 -2.60
N GLU A 102 -5.02 -10.51 -2.62
CA GLU A 102 -5.29 -9.37 -1.74
C GLU A 102 -5.02 -8.04 -2.45
N ASN A 103 -5.70 -6.99 -1.98
CA ASN A 103 -5.48 -5.63 -2.47
C ASN A 103 -4.03 -5.17 -2.22
N ASP A 104 -3.47 -4.37 -3.12
CA ASP A 104 -2.09 -3.90 -3.09
C ASP A 104 -1.76 -3.08 -1.82
N ALA A 105 -2.62 -2.17 -1.39
CA ALA A 105 -2.40 -1.42 -0.15
C ALA A 105 -2.50 -2.31 1.10
N ASN A 106 -3.41 -3.29 1.09
CA ASN A 106 -3.51 -4.30 2.13
C ASN A 106 -2.23 -5.16 2.21
N CYS A 107 -1.68 -5.55 1.06
CA CYS A 107 -0.42 -6.27 1.00
C CYS A 107 0.74 -5.45 1.59
N VAL A 108 0.82 -4.13 1.33
CA VAL A 108 1.84 -3.29 1.99
C VAL A 108 1.70 -3.36 3.52
N GLY A 109 0.49 -3.30 4.06
CA GLY A 109 0.27 -3.43 5.50
C GLY A 109 0.61 -4.81 6.04
N LEU A 110 0.22 -5.88 5.34
CA LEU A 110 0.53 -7.26 5.74
C LEU A 110 2.04 -7.54 5.73
N SER A 111 2.81 -6.89 4.86
CA SER A 111 4.26 -7.06 4.83
C SER A 111 4.94 -6.63 6.13
N GLU A 112 4.38 -5.64 6.84
CA GLU A 112 4.93 -5.18 8.12
C GLU A 112 4.84 -6.27 9.20
N LEU A 113 3.85 -7.18 9.14
CA LEU A 113 3.77 -8.32 10.07
C LEU A 113 4.92 -9.32 9.86
N LEU A 114 5.44 -9.45 8.65
CA LEU A 114 6.61 -10.31 8.40
C LEU A 114 7.90 -9.68 8.98
N ALA A 115 8.00 -8.35 8.91
CA ALA A 115 9.12 -7.61 9.49
C ALA A 115 9.04 -7.53 11.02
N HIS A 116 7.82 -7.44 11.54
CA HIS A 116 7.48 -7.15 12.93
C HIS A 116 6.37 -8.10 13.41
N PRO A 117 6.67 -9.38 13.63
CA PRO A 117 5.65 -10.39 14.00
C PRO A 117 5.05 -10.16 15.39
N GLU A 118 5.62 -9.27 16.18
CA GLU A 118 5.11 -8.83 17.48
C GLU A 118 3.94 -7.83 17.39
N LEU A 119 3.67 -7.24 16.22
CA LEU A 119 2.62 -6.24 16.04
C LEU A 119 1.23 -6.89 16.16
N GLU A 120 0.42 -6.40 17.08
CA GLU A 120 -0.98 -6.80 17.23
C GLU A 120 -1.92 -5.86 16.49
N ASN A 121 -1.77 -4.55 16.68
CA ASN A 121 -2.59 -3.53 16.05
C ASN A 121 -1.70 -2.54 15.30
N ALA A 122 -1.91 -2.41 13.99
CA ALA A 122 -1.14 -1.50 13.18
C ALA A 122 -2.01 -0.86 12.10
N ALA A 123 -1.63 0.33 11.67
CA ALA A 123 -2.16 0.95 10.48
C ALA A 123 -1.04 1.14 9.47
N CYS A 124 -1.31 0.84 8.20
CA CYS A 124 -0.41 1.19 7.11
C CYS A 124 -1.09 2.22 6.23
N VAL A 125 -0.43 3.34 5.97
CA VAL A 125 -0.94 4.42 5.11
C VAL A 125 -0.04 4.54 3.90
N VAL A 126 -0.56 4.15 2.73
CA VAL A 126 0.18 4.16 1.45
C VAL A 126 -0.09 5.46 0.72
N ILE A 127 0.96 6.28 0.55
CA ILE A 127 0.87 7.64 0.01
C ILE A 127 1.46 7.69 -1.40
N GLY A 128 0.61 7.96 -2.37
CA GLY A 128 0.96 8.06 -3.79
C GLY A 128 0.14 9.14 -4.50
N THR A 129 -0.42 8.82 -5.66
CA THR A 129 -1.38 9.69 -6.37
C THR A 129 -2.63 9.97 -5.53
N GLY A 130 -3.05 8.96 -4.75
CA GLY A 130 -4.05 9.02 -3.69
C GLY A 130 -3.46 8.55 -2.37
N ILE A 131 -4.35 8.21 -1.42
CA ILE A 131 -4.02 7.54 -0.17
C ILE A 131 -4.81 6.24 -0.12
N GLY A 132 -4.12 5.12 0.01
CA GLY A 132 -4.66 3.82 0.38
C GLY A 132 -4.22 3.44 1.78
N GLY A 133 -4.59 2.25 2.22
CA GLY A 133 -4.07 1.76 3.49
C GLY A 133 -4.58 0.39 3.87
N ALA A 134 -4.08 -0.07 5.00
CA ALA A 134 -4.45 -1.34 5.62
C ALA A 134 -4.61 -1.16 7.12
N MET A 135 -5.49 -1.93 7.69
CA MET A 135 -5.72 -1.98 9.13
C MET A 135 -5.47 -3.40 9.63
N ILE A 136 -4.52 -3.53 10.54
CA ILE A 136 -4.19 -4.79 11.21
C ILE A 136 -4.78 -4.75 12.62
N ILE A 137 -5.56 -5.76 12.98
CA ILE A 137 -6.16 -5.91 14.30
C ILE A 137 -5.92 -7.35 14.77
N ASN A 138 -5.33 -7.49 15.97
CA ASN A 138 -4.93 -8.78 16.54
C ASN A 138 -4.05 -9.61 15.58
N GLY A 139 -3.07 -8.97 14.95
CA GLY A 139 -2.12 -9.61 14.03
C GLY A 139 -2.73 -10.06 12.71
N ARG A 140 -3.94 -9.60 12.37
CA ARG A 140 -4.65 -9.97 11.14
C ARG A 140 -5.19 -8.75 10.41
N LEU A 141 -5.24 -8.85 9.09
CA LEU A 141 -5.85 -7.83 8.25
C LEU A 141 -7.35 -7.69 8.55
N HIS A 142 -7.77 -6.48 8.88
CA HIS A 142 -9.18 -6.15 9.06
C HIS A 142 -9.78 -5.61 7.76
N ARG A 143 -10.35 -6.47 6.95
CA ARG A 143 -10.98 -6.09 5.67
C ARG A 143 -12.32 -5.36 5.84
N GLY A 144 -13.00 -5.56 6.99
CA GLY A 144 -14.37 -5.12 7.17
C GLY A 144 -15.37 -5.91 6.31
N ARG A 145 -16.66 -5.56 6.43
CA ARG A 145 -17.74 -6.32 5.75
C ARG A 145 -17.70 -6.23 4.22
N HIS A 146 -17.24 -5.10 3.69
CA HIS A 146 -17.28 -4.80 2.26
C HIS A 146 -15.87 -4.68 1.65
N GLY A 147 -14.83 -5.14 2.35
CA GLY A 147 -13.45 -5.01 1.90
C GLY A 147 -12.92 -3.57 1.94
N LEU A 148 -13.56 -2.67 2.71
CA LEU A 148 -13.18 -1.25 2.78
C LEU A 148 -12.47 -0.87 4.09
N GLY A 149 -12.13 -1.86 4.92
CA GLY A 149 -11.32 -1.63 6.12
C GLY A 149 -9.93 -1.13 5.74
N GLY A 150 -9.50 -0.01 6.29
CA GLY A 150 -8.20 0.58 5.94
C GLY A 150 -8.20 1.52 4.75
N GLU A 151 -9.32 1.72 4.07
CA GLU A 151 -9.46 2.70 2.97
C GLU A 151 -9.45 4.15 3.50
N PHE A 152 -8.34 4.51 4.18
CA PHE A 152 -8.19 5.80 4.87
C PHE A 152 -8.30 7.02 3.95
N GLY A 153 -7.98 6.86 2.68
CA GLY A 153 -8.07 7.94 1.69
C GLY A 153 -9.47 8.49 1.50
N TYR A 154 -10.50 7.71 1.82
CA TYR A 154 -11.90 8.15 1.78
C TYR A 154 -12.37 8.88 3.03
N MET A 155 -11.57 8.95 4.11
CA MET A 155 -11.93 9.75 5.28
C MET A 155 -12.18 11.19 4.86
N THR A 156 -13.33 11.73 5.30
CA THR A 156 -13.69 13.12 5.03
C THR A 156 -13.08 14.02 6.09
N THR A 157 -12.46 15.11 5.66
CA THR A 157 -11.96 16.15 6.54
C THR A 157 -12.73 17.43 6.27
N LEU A 158 -13.08 18.16 7.32
CA LEU A 158 -13.71 19.46 7.20
C LEU A 158 -12.62 20.46 6.74
N ALA A 159 -12.53 20.70 5.44
CA ALA A 159 -11.76 21.81 4.93
C ALA A 159 -12.56 23.10 5.14
N PRO A 160 -11.91 24.23 5.48
CA PRO A 160 -12.59 25.52 5.49
C PRO A 160 -13.17 25.79 4.10
N ALA A 161 -14.43 26.22 4.06
CA ALA A 161 -15.21 26.58 2.88
C ALA A 161 -15.75 25.40 2.02
N GLU A 162 -16.95 24.92 2.42
CA GLU A 162 -18.03 24.49 1.52
C GLU A 162 -17.81 23.29 0.58
N LYS A 163 -16.62 22.73 0.46
CA LYS A 163 -16.37 21.56 -0.37
C LYS A 163 -15.91 20.38 0.48
N LEU A 164 -16.74 19.35 0.54
CA LEU A 164 -16.39 18.09 1.16
C LEU A 164 -15.22 17.48 0.37
N ASN A 165 -14.05 17.39 0.98
CA ASN A 165 -12.89 16.73 0.40
C ASN A 165 -12.60 15.45 1.20
N ASN A 166 -12.13 14.42 0.50
CA ASN A 166 -11.58 13.24 1.17
C ASN A 166 -10.06 13.44 1.44
N TRP A 167 -9.53 12.61 2.30
CA TRP A 167 -8.12 12.72 2.72
C TRP A 167 -7.14 12.55 1.56
N SER A 168 -7.40 11.67 0.58
CA SER A 168 -6.60 11.54 -0.65
C SER A 168 -6.50 12.86 -1.43
N GLN A 169 -7.58 13.64 -1.48
CA GLN A 169 -7.62 14.91 -2.19
C GLN A 169 -6.87 16.04 -1.46
N LEU A 170 -6.53 15.86 -0.18
CA LEU A 170 -5.88 16.88 0.64
C LEU A 170 -4.42 16.56 0.95
N ALA A 171 -4.09 15.28 1.15
CA ALA A 171 -2.84 14.86 1.77
C ALA A 171 -1.97 13.93 0.89
N SER A 172 -2.42 13.57 -0.32
CA SER A 172 -1.61 12.72 -1.20
C SER A 172 -0.47 13.48 -1.88
N THR A 173 0.58 12.76 -2.31
CA THR A 173 1.63 13.30 -3.18
C THR A 173 1.04 13.88 -4.46
N GLY A 174 0.03 13.21 -5.04
CA GLY A 174 -0.69 13.72 -6.20
C GLY A 174 -1.36 15.07 -5.96
N ASN A 175 -1.89 15.33 -4.75
CA ASN A 175 -2.44 16.65 -4.40
C ASN A 175 -1.33 17.70 -4.26
N MET A 176 -0.21 17.35 -3.62
CA MET A 176 0.94 18.26 -3.51
C MET A 176 1.43 18.72 -4.89
N VAL A 177 1.56 17.79 -5.83
CA VAL A 177 1.97 18.08 -7.21
C VAL A 177 0.94 18.99 -7.92
N ARG A 178 -0.36 18.66 -7.82
CA ARG A 178 -1.42 19.51 -8.40
C ARG A 178 -1.40 20.93 -7.84
N TYR A 179 -1.18 21.07 -6.54
CA TYR A 179 -1.08 22.39 -5.90
C TYR A 179 0.04 23.24 -6.49
N VAL A 180 1.24 22.66 -6.68
CA VAL A 180 2.39 23.37 -7.27
C VAL A 180 2.12 23.72 -8.73
N ILE A 181 1.52 22.81 -9.52
CA ILE A 181 1.13 23.07 -10.92
C ILE A 181 0.14 24.23 -11.02
N GLU A 182 -0.91 24.22 -10.19
CA GLU A 182 -1.93 25.27 -10.17
C GLU A 182 -1.36 26.65 -9.81
N LYS A 183 -0.43 26.70 -8.87
CA LYS A 183 0.18 27.96 -8.40
C LYS A 183 1.28 28.49 -9.31
N SER A 184 2.11 27.61 -9.87
CA SER A 184 3.23 27.99 -10.74
C SER A 184 2.82 28.18 -12.20
N GLY A 185 1.73 27.55 -12.64
CA GLY A 185 1.35 27.48 -14.05
C GLY A 185 2.25 26.55 -14.90
N GLN A 186 3.20 25.84 -14.30
CA GLN A 186 4.11 24.90 -14.96
C GLN A 186 3.61 23.49 -14.73
N THR A 187 3.72 22.59 -15.73
CA THR A 187 3.15 21.23 -15.67
C THR A 187 4.19 20.13 -15.46
N ASP A 188 5.48 20.45 -15.48
CA ASP A 188 6.60 19.50 -15.38
C ASP A 188 7.05 19.23 -13.93
N TRP A 189 6.08 19.16 -13.01
CA TRP A 189 6.31 18.88 -11.59
C TRP A 189 6.01 17.44 -11.24
N ASP A 190 6.87 16.87 -10.40
CA ASP A 190 6.66 15.62 -9.68
C ASP A 190 7.08 15.76 -8.21
N GLY A 191 6.81 14.72 -7.41
CA GLY A 191 7.11 14.76 -5.98
C GLY A 191 8.60 14.93 -5.67
N ARG A 192 9.49 14.33 -6.47
CA ARG A 192 10.95 14.44 -6.26
C ARG A 192 11.45 15.84 -6.55
N LYS A 193 11.03 16.40 -7.67
CA LYS A 193 11.38 17.76 -8.07
C LYS A 193 10.91 18.77 -7.02
N ILE A 194 9.72 18.59 -6.45
CA ILE A 194 9.21 19.48 -5.39
C ILE A 194 10.12 19.46 -4.17
N TYR A 195 10.57 18.28 -3.70
CA TYR A 195 11.49 18.19 -2.57
C TYR A 195 12.85 18.80 -2.89
N GLN A 196 13.40 18.55 -4.07
CA GLN A 196 14.68 19.15 -4.52
C GLN A 196 14.62 20.69 -4.58
N GLU A 197 13.55 21.24 -5.14
CA GLU A 197 13.36 22.67 -5.24
C GLU A 197 13.10 23.32 -3.87
N ALA A 198 12.41 22.62 -2.97
CA ALA A 198 12.21 23.08 -1.60
C ALA A 198 13.55 23.19 -0.82
N GLU A 199 14.43 22.20 -0.99
CA GLU A 199 15.79 22.23 -0.43
C GLU A 199 16.63 23.39 -1.01
N ALA A 200 16.44 23.69 -2.30
CA ALA A 200 17.05 24.85 -2.95
C ALA A 200 16.45 26.22 -2.54
N GLY A 201 15.44 26.23 -1.66
CA GLY A 201 14.83 27.43 -1.11
C GLY A 201 13.58 27.93 -1.85
N ASN A 202 12.97 27.12 -2.73
CA ASN A 202 11.73 27.48 -3.40
C ASN A 202 10.56 27.50 -2.41
N ALA A 203 10.06 28.71 -2.09
CA ALA A 203 9.02 28.92 -1.09
C ALA A 203 7.69 28.24 -1.42
N LEU A 204 7.31 28.13 -2.71
CA LEU A 204 6.10 27.43 -3.14
C LEU A 204 6.19 25.93 -2.86
N CYS A 205 7.35 25.33 -3.11
CA CYS A 205 7.59 23.92 -2.85
C CYS A 205 7.60 23.61 -1.35
N GLN A 206 8.22 24.50 -0.55
CA GLN A 206 8.20 24.40 0.92
C GLN A 206 6.77 24.48 1.46
N GLU A 207 5.98 25.45 1.01
CA GLU A 207 4.56 25.59 1.36
C GLU A 207 3.74 24.33 0.99
N ALA A 208 3.98 23.77 -0.19
CA ALA A 208 3.28 22.56 -0.66
C ALA A 208 3.56 21.34 0.23
N ILE A 209 4.83 21.15 0.62
CA ILE A 209 5.25 20.08 1.53
C ILE A 209 4.64 20.28 2.93
N GLU A 210 4.75 21.49 3.48
CA GLU A 210 4.18 21.81 4.80
C GLU A 210 2.66 21.56 4.84
N ARG A 211 1.95 22.00 3.79
CA ARG A 211 0.52 21.77 3.64
C ARG A 211 0.17 20.27 3.60
N MET A 212 0.93 19.47 2.83
CA MET A 212 0.74 18.02 2.76
C MET A 212 0.98 17.38 4.13
N ASN A 213 2.09 17.70 4.79
CA ASN A 213 2.45 17.13 6.10
C ASN A 213 1.40 17.47 7.17
N ARG A 214 0.88 18.69 7.19
CA ARG A 214 -0.20 19.09 8.11
C ARG A 214 -1.48 18.31 7.88
N ASN A 215 -1.88 18.14 6.62
CA ASN A 215 -3.07 17.35 6.29
C ASN A 215 -2.87 15.86 6.60
N LEU A 216 -1.65 15.31 6.42
CA LEU A 216 -1.32 13.96 6.83
C LEU A 216 -1.42 13.80 8.34
N ALA A 217 -0.81 14.70 9.10
CA ALA A 217 -0.84 14.68 10.56
C ALA A 217 -2.26 14.62 11.14
N GLN A 218 -3.18 15.39 10.57
CA GLN A 218 -4.59 15.38 10.97
C GLN A 218 -5.25 14.00 10.79
N GLY A 219 -5.01 13.35 9.65
CA GLY A 219 -5.56 12.00 9.41
C GLY A 219 -4.88 10.93 10.25
N LEU A 220 -3.57 11.04 10.50
CA LEU A 220 -2.84 10.09 11.35
C LEU A 220 -3.28 10.18 12.81
N LEU A 221 -3.56 11.37 13.32
CA LEU A 221 -4.18 11.54 14.64
C LEU A 221 -5.58 10.94 14.70
N ASN A 222 -6.40 11.07 13.65
CA ASN A 222 -7.69 10.39 13.62
C ASN A 222 -7.53 8.86 13.66
N ILE A 223 -6.56 8.31 12.93
CA ILE A 223 -6.25 6.87 12.96
C ILE A 223 -5.79 6.45 14.36
N GLN A 224 -4.92 7.25 15.01
CA GLN A 224 -4.47 6.98 16.37
C GLN A 224 -5.65 6.80 17.33
N TYR A 225 -6.59 7.73 17.33
CA TYR A 225 -7.72 7.70 18.27
C TYR A 225 -8.88 6.78 17.85
N LEU A 226 -8.86 6.25 16.62
CA LEU A 226 -9.85 5.25 16.15
C LEU A 226 -9.39 3.82 16.38
N ILE A 227 -8.10 3.54 16.25
CA ILE A 227 -7.54 2.19 16.23
C ILE A 227 -6.65 1.95 17.45
N ASP A 228 -5.99 3.00 17.95
CA ASP A 228 -4.93 2.95 18.98
C ASP A 228 -3.85 1.91 18.62
N PRO A 229 -3.17 2.08 17.46
CA PRO A 229 -2.24 1.10 16.95
C PRO A 229 -0.88 1.17 17.64
N ASP A 230 -0.15 0.05 17.69
CA ASP A 230 1.25 -0.01 18.11
C ASP A 230 2.14 0.90 17.25
N VAL A 231 1.80 0.99 15.95
CA VAL A 231 2.54 1.77 14.96
C VAL A 231 1.67 2.16 13.77
N ILE A 232 1.96 3.32 13.17
CA ILE A 232 1.46 3.72 11.85
C ILE A 232 2.63 3.70 10.87
N SER A 233 2.64 2.74 9.94
CA SER A 233 3.66 2.63 8.91
C SER A 233 3.26 3.43 7.67
N LEU A 234 4.15 4.28 7.15
CA LEU A 234 3.93 5.08 5.96
C LEU A 234 4.57 4.39 4.76
N GLY A 235 3.76 4.04 3.77
CA GLY A 235 4.15 3.39 2.52
C GLY A 235 4.11 4.33 1.32
N GLY A 236 4.40 3.76 0.14
CA GLY A 236 4.54 4.49 -1.11
C GLY A 236 5.97 4.99 -1.34
N SER A 237 6.29 5.41 -2.58
CA SER A 237 7.66 5.81 -2.94
C SER A 237 8.19 7.00 -2.14
N ILE A 238 7.31 7.89 -1.68
CA ILE A 238 7.67 9.06 -0.89
C ILE A 238 8.21 8.69 0.50
N SER A 239 7.79 7.55 1.07
CA SER A 239 8.23 7.11 2.39
C SER A 239 9.71 6.75 2.47
N GLN A 240 10.38 6.58 1.33
CA GLN A 240 11.82 6.39 1.25
C GLN A 240 12.62 7.69 1.47
N ASN A 241 11.95 8.83 1.47
CA ASN A 241 12.57 10.11 1.78
C ASN A 241 12.53 10.36 3.30
N PRO A 242 13.70 10.41 4.00
CA PRO A 242 13.75 10.66 5.44
C PRO A 242 13.14 12.01 5.85
N ASP A 243 13.29 13.05 5.01
CA ASP A 243 12.76 14.39 5.29
C ASP A 243 11.24 14.38 5.28
N PHE A 244 10.62 13.54 4.44
CA PHE A 244 9.17 13.34 4.46
C PHE A 244 8.72 12.75 5.80
N ILE A 245 9.33 11.64 6.25
CA ILE A 245 8.97 11.01 7.53
C ILE A 245 9.16 11.98 8.70
N GLN A 246 10.28 12.70 8.73
CA GLN A 246 10.56 13.68 9.76
C GLN A 246 9.58 14.85 9.72
N GLY A 247 9.24 15.32 8.53
CA GLY A 247 8.27 16.42 8.34
C GLY A 247 6.86 16.06 8.80
N VAL A 248 6.43 14.80 8.55
CA VAL A 248 5.14 14.29 9.04
C VAL A 248 5.14 14.15 10.56
N ARG A 249 6.21 13.58 11.16
CA ARG A 249 6.35 13.50 12.63
C ARG A 249 6.27 14.87 13.27
N LYS A 250 7.05 15.81 12.76
CA LYS A 250 7.01 17.20 13.24
C LYS A 250 5.61 17.80 13.18
N ALA A 251 4.89 17.60 12.07
CA ALA A 251 3.53 18.12 11.94
C ALA A 251 2.55 17.47 12.93
N VAL A 252 2.74 16.21 13.30
CA VAL A 252 1.97 15.52 14.35
C VAL A 252 2.30 16.12 15.71
N ASP A 253 3.59 16.28 16.02
CA ASP A 253 4.05 16.88 17.29
C ASP A 253 3.50 18.31 17.45
N ASP A 254 3.51 19.12 16.38
CA ASP A 254 2.96 20.49 16.38
C ASP A 254 1.43 20.48 16.72
N PHE A 255 0.67 19.47 16.29
CA PHE A 255 -0.74 19.31 16.70
C PHE A 255 -0.89 18.90 18.15
N VAL A 256 -0.13 17.90 18.60
CA VAL A 256 -0.18 17.42 19.99
C VAL A 256 0.20 18.53 20.97
N ASP A 257 1.24 19.31 20.65
CA ASP A 257 1.68 20.44 21.50
C ASP A 257 0.69 21.60 21.52
N THR A 258 -0.14 21.75 20.47
CA THR A 258 -1.10 22.85 20.36
C THR A 258 -2.40 22.56 21.12
N TYR A 259 -2.79 21.30 21.21
CA TYR A 259 -4.09 20.89 21.76
C TYR A 259 -3.90 19.94 22.93
N GLU A 260 -4.19 20.43 24.15
CA GLU A 260 -4.01 19.68 25.42
C GLU A 260 -4.83 18.37 25.48
N GLU A 261 -5.83 18.23 24.63
CA GLU A 261 -6.67 17.02 24.52
C GLU A 261 -5.93 15.82 23.91
N TYR A 262 -4.89 16.05 23.10
CA TYR A 262 -4.08 14.98 22.53
C TYR A 262 -3.04 14.53 23.54
N THR A 263 -3.26 13.36 24.13
CA THR A 263 -2.36 12.78 25.17
C THR A 263 -1.40 11.74 24.64
N VAL A 264 -1.62 11.25 23.40
CA VAL A 264 -0.82 10.22 22.75
C VAL A 264 -0.51 10.65 21.32
N ALA A 265 0.77 10.73 21.01
CA ALA A 265 1.25 10.87 19.63
C ALA A 265 1.43 9.49 19.00
N PRO A 266 1.00 9.28 17.73
CA PRO A 266 1.24 8.03 17.04
C PRO A 266 2.74 7.74 16.85
N VAL A 267 3.13 6.49 16.99
CA VAL A 267 4.45 6.02 16.55
C VAL A 267 4.41 5.90 15.03
N ILE A 268 5.21 6.69 14.33
CA ILE A 268 5.24 6.74 12.87
C ILE A 268 6.57 6.21 12.35
N GLN A 269 6.52 5.31 11.36
CA GLN A 269 7.72 4.81 10.68
C GLN A 269 7.48 4.67 9.17
N ALA A 270 8.56 4.50 8.39
CA ALA A 270 8.46 4.09 7.01
C ALA A 270 8.20 2.58 6.92
N CYS A 271 7.45 2.14 5.89
CA CYS A 271 7.31 0.70 5.60
C CYS A 271 8.66 0.05 5.30
N THR A 272 8.83 -1.19 5.76
CA THR A 272 10.11 -1.92 5.78
C THR A 272 10.56 -2.38 4.40
N TYR A 273 9.68 -2.97 3.62
CA TYR A 273 10.06 -3.68 2.38
C TYR A 273 9.98 -2.84 1.10
N HIS A 274 9.60 -1.57 1.19
CA HIS A 274 9.60 -0.61 0.09
C HIS A 274 8.95 -1.16 -1.20
N ALA A 275 9.75 -1.28 -2.28
CA ALA A 275 9.27 -1.73 -3.58
C ALA A 275 8.81 -3.20 -3.62
N ASP A 276 9.17 -4.00 -2.64
CA ASP A 276 8.82 -5.44 -2.58
C ASP A 276 7.73 -5.74 -1.55
N ALA A 277 7.22 -4.73 -0.85
CA ALA A 277 6.21 -4.89 0.18
C ALA A 277 4.99 -5.71 -0.30
N ASN A 278 4.55 -5.51 -1.52
CA ASN A 278 3.42 -6.22 -2.10
C ASN A 278 3.65 -7.74 -2.23
N LEU A 279 4.87 -8.15 -2.60
CA LEU A 279 5.24 -9.58 -2.67
C LEU A 279 5.23 -10.23 -1.29
N TYR A 280 5.80 -9.55 -0.30
CA TYR A 280 5.82 -10.04 1.08
C TYR A 280 4.44 -10.05 1.71
N GLY A 281 3.63 -9.03 1.45
CA GLY A 281 2.26 -8.97 1.95
C GLY A 281 1.35 -10.04 1.33
N ALA A 282 1.51 -10.32 0.04
CA ALA A 282 0.81 -11.42 -0.60
C ALA A 282 1.19 -12.76 0.03
N LEU A 283 2.50 -12.98 0.35
CA LEU A 283 2.95 -14.15 1.09
C LEU A 283 2.25 -14.27 2.45
N VAL A 284 2.25 -13.19 3.25
CA VAL A 284 1.61 -13.18 4.58
C VAL A 284 0.11 -13.48 4.46
N ASN A 285 -0.57 -12.87 3.48
CA ASN A 285 -1.98 -13.18 3.22
C ASN A 285 -2.19 -14.66 2.99
N TRP A 286 -1.41 -15.27 2.09
CA TRP A 286 -1.50 -16.70 1.80
C TRP A 286 -1.24 -17.56 3.04
N LEU A 287 -0.22 -17.24 3.83
CA LEU A 287 0.12 -17.98 5.05
C LEU A 287 -1.00 -17.90 6.10
N GLN A 288 -1.64 -16.73 6.24
CA GLN A 288 -2.76 -16.56 7.16
C GLN A 288 -4.01 -17.31 6.73
N GLU A 289 -4.34 -17.30 5.45
CA GLU A 289 -5.52 -18.02 4.90
C GLU A 289 -5.33 -19.55 4.98
N GLU A 290 -4.11 -20.05 4.79
CA GLU A 290 -3.79 -21.49 4.89
C GLU A 290 -3.43 -21.94 6.31
N ASN A 291 -3.57 -21.07 7.34
CA ASN A 291 -3.23 -21.36 8.74
C ASN A 291 -1.77 -21.81 8.94
N GLN A 292 -0.85 -21.24 8.16
CA GLN A 292 0.59 -21.51 8.21
C GLN A 292 1.37 -20.33 8.85
N TRP A 293 0.65 -19.30 9.29
CA TRP A 293 1.19 -18.10 9.95
C TRP A 293 1.31 -18.28 11.46
#